data_dd2805890006854e72a78fb5d4fee69e
#
_entry.id   dd2805890006854e72a78fb5d4fee69e
#
_cell.length_a   1.000
_cell.length_b   1.000
_cell.length_c   1.000
_cell.angle_alpha   90.00
_cell.angle_beta   90.00
_cell.angle_gamma   90.00
#
_symmetry.space_group_name_H-M   'P 1'
#
loop_
_entity.id
_entity.type
_entity.pdbx_description
1 polymer ?
#
loop_
_entity_poly.entity_id
_entity_poly.type
_entity_poly.pdbx_seq_one_letter_code
_entity_poly.pdbx_strand_id
1 'polypeptide(L)'
;MLFRSTDVEKRAMTDAIIQAGAREAYLVEAPVAAALGCNLPVFEACGSMAVDIGGGTTDIGVMSLGGKVIAHSARIGGHDFNEAILQYIKNTYFVMVAVETVEGIKMELGTALPPQEELEVSFMGRDIANGLMKRIIIRKSEVYQVMQDTLQRIVDEIKSVVEQTPPELAADIMERGMTLTGATALMEGLGQRISEELGIPVQVPPEPGYAVAVGLGQASKEFARMDRFIIASKNRKGRA
;
A
#
# COMPACT_ATOMS: atom_id res chain seq x y z
N MET A 1 -14.66 -5.09 4.93
CA MET A 1 -14.93 -6.13 3.91
C MET A 1 -13.58 -6.50 3.33
N LEU A 2 -13.02 -7.62 3.75
CA LEU A 2 -11.73 -8.14 3.30
C LEU A 2 -11.76 -8.36 1.80
N PHE A 3 -10.99 -7.57 1.04
CA PHE A 3 -10.85 -7.76 -0.39
C PHE A 3 -9.76 -8.80 -0.66
N ARG A 4 -10.07 -10.03 -0.38
CA ARG A 4 -9.43 -11.12 -1.13
C ARG A 4 -10.09 -11.09 -2.50
N SER A 5 -9.30 -10.98 -3.57
CA SER A 5 -9.83 -11.22 -4.91
C SER A 5 -10.64 -12.50 -4.86
N THR A 6 -11.89 -12.43 -5.21
CA THR A 6 -12.76 -13.60 -5.23
C THR A 6 -12.22 -14.60 -6.26
N ASP A 7 -12.52 -15.87 -6.13
CA ASP A 7 -12.11 -16.86 -7.13
C ASP A 7 -12.65 -16.54 -8.52
N VAL A 8 -13.77 -15.81 -8.59
CA VAL A 8 -14.32 -15.29 -9.84
C VAL A 8 -13.42 -14.21 -10.44
N GLU A 9 -12.95 -13.27 -9.64
CA GLU A 9 -12.04 -12.21 -10.10
C GLU A 9 -10.69 -12.77 -10.51
N LYS A 10 -10.11 -13.69 -9.74
CA LYS A 10 -8.86 -14.39 -10.09
C LYS A 10 -8.99 -15.11 -11.43
N ARG A 11 -10.13 -15.81 -11.63
CA ARG A 11 -10.43 -16.50 -12.87
C ARG A 11 -10.58 -15.52 -14.04
N ALA A 12 -11.31 -14.43 -13.83
CA ALA A 12 -11.49 -13.39 -14.86
C ALA A 12 -10.14 -12.78 -15.28
N MET A 13 -9.25 -12.49 -14.32
CA MET A 13 -7.91 -11.98 -14.61
C MET A 13 -7.07 -12.96 -15.42
N THR A 14 -7.01 -14.24 -15.00
CA THR A 14 -6.26 -15.27 -15.76
C THR A 14 -6.85 -15.51 -17.13
N ASP A 15 -8.20 -15.50 -17.27
CA ASP A 15 -8.89 -15.63 -18.54
C ASP A 15 -8.55 -14.47 -19.49
N ALA A 16 -8.57 -13.23 -19.02
CA ALA A 16 -8.23 -12.05 -19.81
C ALA A 16 -6.78 -12.13 -20.34
N ILE A 17 -5.82 -12.54 -19.48
CA ILE A 17 -4.41 -12.68 -19.87
C ILE A 17 -4.26 -13.77 -20.96
N ILE A 18 -4.93 -14.92 -20.81
CA ILE A 18 -4.90 -15.99 -21.81
C ILE A 18 -5.57 -15.55 -23.11
N GLN A 19 -6.70 -14.81 -23.05
CA GLN A 19 -7.37 -14.27 -24.23
C GLN A 19 -6.51 -13.23 -24.96
N ALA A 20 -5.71 -12.46 -24.23
CA ALA A 20 -4.74 -11.53 -24.82
C ALA A 20 -3.56 -12.22 -25.52
N GLY A 21 -3.48 -13.56 -25.50
CA GLY A 21 -2.50 -14.34 -26.25
C GLY A 21 -1.41 -14.99 -25.42
N ALA A 22 -1.40 -14.83 -24.09
CA ALA A 22 -0.45 -15.50 -23.23
C ALA A 22 -0.63 -17.05 -23.30
N ARG A 23 0.48 -17.78 -23.13
CA ARG A 23 0.46 -19.26 -23.05
C ARG A 23 0.01 -19.72 -21.66
N GLU A 24 0.46 -19.01 -20.65
CA GLU A 24 0.22 -19.32 -19.24
C GLU A 24 0.04 -18.03 -18.46
N ALA A 25 -0.77 -18.08 -17.42
CA ALA A 25 -0.99 -16.96 -16.50
C ALA A 25 -0.92 -17.48 -15.07
N TYR A 26 -0.20 -16.79 -14.22
CA TYR A 26 -0.03 -17.07 -12.81
C TYR A 26 -0.30 -15.84 -11.98
N LEU A 27 -1.02 -15.99 -10.86
CA LEU A 27 -1.30 -14.91 -9.95
C LEU A 27 -0.53 -15.10 -8.64
N VAL A 28 0.09 -14.03 -8.18
CA VAL A 28 0.80 -13.93 -6.91
C VAL A 28 0.24 -12.73 -6.16
N GLU A 29 0.12 -12.82 -4.84
CA GLU A 29 -0.36 -11.69 -4.03
C GLU A 29 0.68 -10.56 -3.97
N ALA A 30 0.19 -9.31 -3.93
CA ALA A 30 1.04 -8.13 -3.94
C ALA A 30 2.11 -8.12 -2.83
N PRO A 31 1.80 -8.44 -1.55
CA PRO A 31 2.81 -8.43 -0.49
C PRO A 31 3.90 -9.51 -0.68
N VAL A 32 3.57 -10.65 -1.32
CA VAL A 32 4.58 -11.66 -1.67
C VAL A 32 5.52 -11.13 -2.76
N ALA A 33 4.97 -10.51 -3.79
CA ALA A 33 5.77 -9.89 -4.83
C ALA A 33 6.62 -8.75 -4.26
N ALA A 34 6.06 -7.88 -3.42
CA ALA A 34 6.79 -6.82 -2.74
C ALA A 34 7.96 -7.36 -1.92
N ALA A 35 7.74 -8.42 -1.13
CA ALA A 35 8.78 -9.06 -0.34
C ALA A 35 9.93 -9.60 -1.19
N LEU A 36 9.60 -10.26 -2.30
CA LEU A 36 10.60 -10.73 -3.28
C LEU A 36 11.37 -9.54 -3.86
N GLY A 37 10.67 -8.49 -4.29
CA GLY A 37 11.29 -7.29 -4.87
C GLY A 37 12.22 -6.54 -3.93
N CYS A 38 12.00 -6.68 -2.63
CA CYS A 38 12.86 -6.16 -1.57
C CYS A 38 13.91 -7.16 -1.08
N ASN A 39 14.05 -8.32 -1.73
CA ASN A 39 14.97 -9.40 -1.35
C ASN A 39 14.79 -9.90 0.08
N LEU A 40 13.56 -9.91 0.61
CA LEU A 40 13.30 -10.50 1.90
C LEU A 40 13.53 -12.02 1.86
N PRO A 41 14.00 -12.63 2.97
CA PRO A 41 14.34 -14.05 3.03
C PRO A 41 13.09 -14.94 3.12
N VAL A 42 12.14 -14.79 2.19
CA VAL A 42 10.83 -15.47 2.20
C VAL A 42 10.92 -17.00 2.10
N PHE A 43 12.05 -17.54 1.65
CA PHE A 43 12.29 -18.98 1.54
C PHE A 43 12.97 -19.59 2.76
N GLU A 44 13.44 -18.75 3.70
CA GLU A 44 14.13 -19.18 4.91
C GLU A 44 13.14 -19.51 6.05
N ALA A 45 13.63 -20.21 7.08
CA ALA A 45 12.86 -20.53 8.29
C ALA A 45 12.81 -19.32 9.25
N CYS A 46 12.31 -18.20 8.78
CA CYS A 46 12.11 -16.98 9.57
C CYS A 46 10.88 -16.21 9.10
N GLY A 47 10.30 -15.42 9.99
CA GLY A 47 9.20 -14.52 9.66
C GLY A 47 9.67 -13.34 8.83
N SER A 48 9.09 -13.15 7.62
CA SER A 48 9.31 -11.99 6.75
C SER A 48 7.98 -11.29 6.56
N MET A 49 7.93 -9.98 6.85
CA MET A 49 6.71 -9.18 6.72
C MET A 49 6.91 -8.06 5.70
N ALA A 50 5.97 -7.98 4.75
CA ALA A 50 5.88 -6.88 3.79
C ALA A 50 4.51 -6.23 3.89
N VAL A 51 4.50 -4.89 3.82
CA VAL A 51 3.31 -4.04 3.81
C VAL A 51 3.38 -3.17 2.56
N ASP A 52 2.44 -3.34 1.65
CA ASP A 52 2.36 -2.57 0.41
C ASP A 52 1.19 -1.60 0.49
N ILE A 53 1.48 -0.30 0.62
CA ILE A 53 0.46 0.76 0.71
C ILE A 53 0.37 1.46 -0.64
N GLY A 54 -0.60 1.02 -1.43
CA GLY A 54 -0.90 1.58 -2.74
C GLY A 54 -1.81 2.80 -2.69
N GLY A 55 -2.41 3.14 -3.84
CA GLY A 55 -3.39 4.21 -3.93
C GLY A 55 -4.73 3.85 -3.28
N GLY A 56 -5.21 2.62 -3.43
CA GLY A 56 -6.53 2.20 -2.95
C GLY A 56 -6.54 1.04 -1.96
N THR A 57 -5.39 0.41 -1.72
CA THR A 57 -5.28 -0.75 -0.82
C THR A 57 -4.02 -0.67 0.02
N THR A 58 -4.10 -1.29 1.20
CA THR A 58 -2.96 -1.69 2.04
C THR A 58 -2.94 -3.20 2.09
N ASP A 59 -1.94 -3.80 1.46
CA ASP A 59 -1.76 -5.23 1.33
C ASP A 59 -0.62 -5.68 2.25
N ILE A 60 -0.93 -6.58 3.20
CA ILE A 60 -0.02 -7.00 4.26
C ILE A 60 0.20 -8.50 4.14
N GLY A 61 1.45 -8.95 4.18
CA GLY A 61 1.79 -10.36 4.12
C GLY A 61 2.90 -10.76 5.07
N VAL A 62 2.73 -11.92 5.69
CA VAL A 62 3.76 -12.62 6.45
C VAL A 62 4.10 -13.92 5.73
N MET A 63 5.36 -14.12 5.43
CA MET A 63 5.91 -15.27 4.70
C MET A 63 6.98 -15.97 5.53
N SER A 64 7.09 -17.29 5.34
CA SER A 64 8.17 -18.12 5.90
C SER A 64 8.26 -19.44 5.12
N LEU A 65 9.46 -20.03 5.02
CA LEU A 65 9.70 -21.34 4.39
C LEU A 65 9.10 -21.49 2.98
N GLY A 66 9.16 -20.43 2.18
CA GLY A 66 8.63 -20.42 0.81
C GLY A 66 7.10 -20.50 0.75
N GLY A 67 6.40 -20.14 1.81
CA GLY A 67 4.95 -20.12 1.88
C GLY A 67 4.40 -18.85 2.53
N LYS A 68 3.17 -18.55 2.19
CA LYS A 68 2.41 -17.51 2.83
C LYS A 68 1.83 -18.03 4.14
N VAL A 69 2.08 -17.32 5.24
CA VAL A 69 1.52 -17.62 6.57
C VAL A 69 0.22 -16.85 6.76
N ILE A 70 0.26 -15.52 6.56
CA ILE A 70 -0.90 -14.63 6.60
C ILE A 70 -0.83 -13.71 5.39
N ALA A 71 -1.99 -13.39 4.80
CA ALA A 71 -2.14 -12.26 3.92
C ALA A 71 -3.48 -11.56 4.22
N HIS A 72 -3.40 -10.24 4.31
CA HIS A 72 -4.53 -9.36 4.56
C HIS A 72 -4.51 -8.20 3.58
N SER A 73 -5.66 -7.80 3.10
CA SER A 73 -5.81 -6.66 2.20
C SER A 73 -6.94 -5.78 2.72
N ALA A 74 -6.63 -4.55 3.04
CA ALA A 74 -7.57 -3.53 3.47
C ALA A 74 -7.80 -2.51 2.35
N ARG A 75 -9.05 -2.07 2.16
CA ARG A 75 -9.39 -1.00 1.21
C ARG A 75 -9.15 0.36 1.85
N ILE A 76 -7.89 0.68 2.02
CA ILE A 76 -7.43 1.96 2.52
C ILE A 76 -6.05 2.24 1.94
N GLY A 77 -5.81 3.45 1.46
CA GLY A 77 -4.55 3.82 0.84
C GLY A 77 -4.46 5.31 0.50
N GLY A 78 -3.64 5.65 -0.48
CA GLY A 78 -3.36 7.02 -0.88
C GLY A 78 -4.58 7.85 -1.27
N HIS A 79 -5.63 7.20 -1.80
CA HIS A 79 -6.88 7.88 -2.19
C HIS A 79 -7.73 8.28 -0.99
N ASP A 80 -7.66 7.54 0.13
CA ASP A 80 -8.38 7.90 1.35
C ASP A 80 -7.82 9.19 1.96
N PHE A 81 -6.51 9.41 1.87
CA PHE A 81 -5.89 10.70 2.23
C PHE A 81 -6.38 11.83 1.33
N ASN A 82 -6.46 11.59 0.01
CA ASN A 82 -6.99 12.59 -0.91
C ASN A 82 -8.43 12.95 -0.58
N GLU A 83 -9.27 11.96 -0.30
CA GLU A 83 -10.67 12.20 0.05
C GLU A 83 -10.78 13.00 1.37
N ALA A 84 -9.98 12.67 2.37
CA ALA A 84 -9.95 13.42 3.63
C ALA A 84 -9.57 14.89 3.41
N ILE A 85 -8.51 15.16 2.63
CA ILE A 85 -8.06 16.52 2.29
C ILE A 85 -9.12 17.25 1.45
N LEU A 86 -9.73 16.57 0.47
CA LEU A 86 -10.78 17.14 -0.38
C LEU A 86 -11.98 17.59 0.45
N GLN A 87 -12.45 16.74 1.35
CA GLN A 87 -13.57 17.04 2.24
C GLN A 87 -13.24 18.19 3.21
N TYR A 88 -12.03 18.22 3.73
CA TYR A 88 -11.56 19.32 4.56
C TYR A 88 -11.57 20.65 3.80
N ILE A 89 -10.99 20.70 2.60
CA ILE A 89 -10.96 21.90 1.76
C ILE A 89 -12.38 22.37 1.46
N LYS A 90 -13.28 21.46 1.09
CA LYS A 90 -14.67 21.76 0.80
C LYS A 90 -15.40 22.36 2.00
N ASN A 91 -15.22 21.77 3.18
CA ASN A 91 -15.97 22.15 4.38
C ASN A 91 -15.40 23.39 5.08
N THR A 92 -14.07 23.61 5.01
CA THR A 92 -13.40 24.71 5.70
C THR A 92 -13.33 25.98 4.83
N TYR A 93 -12.99 25.81 3.56
CA TYR A 93 -12.77 26.94 2.65
C TYR A 93 -13.94 27.22 1.71
N PHE A 94 -14.95 26.32 1.69
CA PHE A 94 -16.13 26.40 0.82
C PHE A 94 -15.78 26.49 -0.67
N VAL A 95 -14.78 25.73 -1.08
CA VAL A 95 -14.35 25.65 -2.49
C VAL A 95 -14.34 24.21 -3.01
N MET A 96 -14.55 24.06 -4.31
CA MET A 96 -14.36 22.80 -5.04
C MET A 96 -13.00 22.83 -5.72
N VAL A 97 -12.27 21.71 -5.64
CA VAL A 97 -10.96 21.53 -6.27
C VAL A 97 -10.91 20.20 -7.04
N ALA A 98 -10.02 20.11 -8.03
CA ALA A 98 -9.76 18.89 -8.74
C ALA A 98 -8.95 17.90 -7.89
N VAL A 99 -9.12 16.60 -8.14
CA VAL A 99 -8.41 15.54 -7.39
C VAL A 99 -6.90 15.66 -7.58
N GLU A 100 -6.45 16.05 -8.76
CA GLU A 100 -5.04 16.28 -9.08
C GLU A 100 -4.41 17.39 -8.22
N THR A 101 -5.19 18.42 -7.92
CA THR A 101 -4.75 19.50 -7.01
C THR A 101 -4.57 18.98 -5.59
N VAL A 102 -5.51 18.14 -5.13
CA VAL A 102 -5.44 17.50 -3.80
C VAL A 102 -4.26 16.54 -3.72
N GLU A 103 -4.03 15.74 -4.77
CA GLU A 103 -2.85 14.86 -4.84
C GLU A 103 -1.55 15.67 -4.72
N GLY A 104 -1.45 16.81 -5.44
CA GLY A 104 -0.31 17.72 -5.33
C GLY A 104 -0.12 18.26 -3.90
N ILE A 105 -1.20 18.70 -3.24
CA ILE A 105 -1.16 19.15 -1.84
C ILE A 105 -0.67 18.02 -0.91
N LYS A 106 -1.18 16.80 -1.07
CA LYS A 106 -0.75 15.65 -0.28
C LYS A 106 0.73 15.34 -0.50
N MET A 107 1.21 15.38 -1.74
CA MET A 107 2.62 15.12 -2.05
C MET A 107 3.56 16.17 -1.45
N GLU A 108 3.14 17.43 -1.37
CA GLU A 108 3.97 18.54 -0.91
C GLU A 108 3.89 18.74 0.61
N LEU A 109 2.71 18.58 1.21
CA LEU A 109 2.47 18.87 2.63
C LEU A 109 2.19 17.62 3.48
N GLY A 110 1.96 16.45 2.86
CA GLY A 110 1.59 15.23 3.57
C GLY A 110 2.72 14.73 4.47
N THR A 111 2.42 14.56 5.74
CA THR A 111 3.34 14.01 6.73
C THR A 111 2.58 13.14 7.74
N ALA A 112 3.21 12.03 8.14
CA ALA A 112 2.68 11.15 9.17
C ALA A 112 3.06 11.56 10.59
N LEU A 113 4.02 12.49 10.73
CA LEU A 113 4.49 13.02 12.01
C LEU A 113 4.10 14.50 12.16
N PRO A 114 3.97 15.01 13.41
CA PRO A 114 3.74 16.42 13.63
C PRO A 114 4.79 17.27 12.90
N PRO A 115 4.36 18.24 12.08
CA PRO A 115 5.30 19.07 11.34
C PRO A 115 6.16 19.91 12.30
N GLN A 116 7.47 19.93 12.06
CA GLN A 116 8.39 20.77 12.83
C GLN A 116 8.49 22.17 12.25
N GLU A 117 8.24 22.30 10.95
CA GLU A 117 8.19 23.56 10.23
C GLU A 117 6.85 23.69 9.53
N GLU A 118 6.29 24.90 9.57
CA GLU A 118 5.05 25.19 8.88
C GLU A 118 5.34 25.55 7.42
N LEU A 119 4.81 24.73 6.51
CA LEU A 119 4.83 24.97 5.08
C LEU A 119 3.42 25.32 4.61
N GLU A 120 3.34 26.14 3.58
CA GLU A 120 2.08 26.60 3.00
C GLU A 120 2.08 26.35 1.48
N VAL A 121 0.95 25.87 0.97
CA VAL A 121 0.71 25.71 -0.47
C VAL A 121 -0.47 26.56 -0.88
N SER A 122 -0.34 27.34 -1.97
CA SER A 122 -1.43 28.08 -2.55
C SER A 122 -1.99 27.40 -3.79
N PHE A 123 -3.31 27.28 -3.86
CA PHE A 123 -4.01 26.70 -5.01
C PHE A 123 -5.26 27.50 -5.37
N MET A 124 -5.84 27.19 -6.54
CA MET A 124 -7.09 27.81 -6.99
C MET A 124 -8.24 26.81 -6.81
N GLY A 125 -9.30 27.23 -6.14
CA GLY A 125 -10.54 26.49 -6.01
C GLY A 125 -11.72 27.29 -6.53
N ARG A 126 -12.80 26.61 -6.92
CA ARG A 126 -14.06 27.24 -7.31
C ARG A 126 -14.92 27.45 -6.07
N ASP A 127 -15.21 28.68 -5.73
CA ASP A 127 -16.11 29.04 -4.63
C ASP A 127 -17.51 28.46 -4.86
N ILE A 128 -18.03 27.74 -3.86
CA ILE A 128 -19.30 27.01 -3.97
C ILE A 128 -20.49 27.97 -4.04
N ALA A 129 -20.37 29.17 -3.42
CA ALA A 129 -21.49 30.12 -3.32
C ALA A 129 -21.70 30.90 -4.62
N ASN A 130 -20.62 31.33 -5.28
CA ASN A 130 -20.69 32.22 -6.43
C ASN A 130 -20.08 31.68 -7.72
N GLY A 131 -19.43 30.49 -7.66
CA GLY A 131 -18.81 29.80 -8.80
C GLY A 131 -17.51 30.43 -9.31
N LEU A 132 -17.01 31.49 -8.69
CA LEU A 132 -15.79 32.17 -9.11
C LEU A 132 -14.54 31.45 -8.58
N MET A 133 -13.41 31.69 -9.26
CA MET A 133 -12.13 31.14 -8.81
C MET A 133 -11.59 31.96 -7.64
N LYS A 134 -11.20 31.26 -6.56
CA LYS A 134 -10.67 31.84 -5.34
C LYS A 134 -9.32 31.21 -5.02
N ARG A 135 -8.34 32.02 -4.64
CA ARG A 135 -7.05 31.55 -4.16
C ARG A 135 -7.16 31.17 -2.69
N ILE A 136 -6.70 29.99 -2.35
CA ILE A 136 -6.67 29.41 -1.01
C ILE A 136 -5.20 29.13 -0.65
N ILE A 137 -4.87 29.30 0.61
CA ILE A 137 -3.61 28.83 1.20
C ILE A 137 -3.97 27.75 2.22
N ILE A 138 -3.34 26.60 2.14
CA ILE A 138 -3.45 25.50 3.10
C ILE A 138 -2.10 25.24 3.73
N ARG A 139 -2.10 24.83 5.00
CA ARG A 139 -0.91 24.63 5.82
C ARG A 139 -0.61 23.15 6.03
N LYS A 140 0.67 22.85 6.23
CA LYS A 140 1.13 21.49 6.54
C LYS A 140 0.48 20.93 7.80
N SER A 141 0.32 21.77 8.84
CA SER A 141 -0.38 21.40 10.08
C SER A 141 -1.84 21.01 9.88
N GLU A 142 -2.55 21.67 8.96
CA GLU A 142 -3.94 21.33 8.63
C GLU A 142 -4.01 19.97 7.90
N VAL A 143 -3.15 19.77 6.90
CA VAL A 143 -3.06 18.50 6.15
C VAL A 143 -2.70 17.35 7.10
N TYR A 144 -1.72 17.55 7.99
CA TYR A 144 -1.37 16.57 9.02
C TYR A 144 -2.57 16.16 9.86
N GLN A 145 -3.32 17.12 10.40
CA GLN A 145 -4.48 16.83 11.26
C GLN A 145 -5.56 16.04 10.52
N VAL A 146 -5.84 16.42 9.28
CA VAL A 146 -6.86 15.76 8.46
C VAL A 146 -6.51 14.32 8.11
N MET A 147 -5.23 14.00 7.99
CA MET A 147 -4.75 12.68 7.61
C MET A 147 -4.71 11.68 8.77
N GLN A 148 -4.84 12.12 10.03
CA GLN A 148 -4.62 11.27 11.21
C GLN A 148 -5.55 10.05 11.28
N ASP A 149 -6.84 10.21 10.98
CA ASP A 149 -7.79 9.10 11.01
C ASP A 149 -7.42 8.00 10.00
N THR A 150 -7.06 8.39 8.79
CA THR A 150 -6.62 7.44 7.76
C THR A 150 -5.31 6.75 8.14
N LEU A 151 -4.35 7.50 8.71
CA LEU A 151 -3.09 6.95 9.22
C LEU A 151 -3.33 5.91 10.31
N GLN A 152 -4.16 6.24 11.30
CA GLN A 152 -4.46 5.32 12.40
C GLN A 152 -5.10 4.03 11.90
N ARG A 153 -6.06 4.12 10.98
CA ARG A 153 -6.68 2.93 10.39
C ARG A 153 -5.68 2.03 9.67
N ILE A 154 -4.69 2.60 8.97
CA ILE A 154 -3.61 1.81 8.35
C ILE A 154 -2.77 1.11 9.43
N VAL A 155 -2.38 1.80 10.47
CA VAL A 155 -1.62 1.22 11.59
C VAL A 155 -2.40 0.09 12.27
N ASP A 156 -3.70 0.28 12.49
CA ASP A 156 -4.56 -0.72 13.11
C ASP A 156 -4.67 -2.00 12.25
N GLU A 157 -4.74 -1.88 10.92
CA GLU A 157 -4.71 -3.03 10.01
C GLU A 157 -3.38 -3.79 10.08
N ILE A 158 -2.25 -3.08 10.14
CA ILE A 158 -0.92 -3.70 10.29
C ILE A 158 -0.84 -4.42 11.64
N LYS A 159 -1.24 -3.77 12.71
CA LYS A 159 -1.27 -4.31 14.06
C LYS A 159 -2.09 -5.61 14.14
N SER A 160 -3.28 -5.61 13.54
CA SER A 160 -4.15 -6.77 13.50
C SER A 160 -3.48 -7.99 12.85
N VAL A 161 -2.66 -7.79 11.82
CA VAL A 161 -1.91 -8.88 11.17
C VAL A 161 -0.78 -9.39 12.06
N VAL A 162 -0.06 -8.49 12.73
CA VAL A 162 1.00 -8.89 13.69
C VAL A 162 0.42 -9.72 14.83
N GLU A 163 -0.73 -9.30 15.38
CA GLU A 163 -1.42 -10.01 16.47
C GLU A 163 -1.92 -11.42 16.06
N GLN A 164 -2.24 -11.61 14.77
CA GLN A 164 -2.66 -12.90 14.24
C GLN A 164 -1.48 -13.80 13.80
N THR A 165 -0.27 -13.25 13.78
CA THR A 165 0.93 -13.99 13.36
C THR A 165 1.36 -14.98 14.44
N PRO A 166 1.74 -16.22 14.07
CA PRO A 166 2.28 -17.19 15.04
C PRO A 166 3.43 -16.60 15.86
N PRO A 167 3.51 -16.88 17.17
CA PRO A 167 4.45 -16.22 18.09
C PRO A 167 5.91 -16.26 17.66
N GLU A 168 6.36 -17.38 17.08
CA GLU A 168 7.75 -17.54 16.64
C GLU A 168 8.09 -16.60 15.48
N LEU A 169 7.15 -16.45 14.54
CA LEU A 169 7.33 -15.56 13.39
C LEU A 169 7.11 -14.09 13.78
N ALA A 170 6.23 -13.83 14.74
CA ALA A 170 6.06 -12.49 15.30
C ALA A 170 7.34 -12.03 16.01
N ALA A 171 8.03 -12.91 16.73
CA ALA A 171 9.32 -12.60 17.34
C ALA A 171 10.38 -12.23 16.28
N ASP A 172 10.44 -12.96 15.17
CA ASP A 172 11.32 -12.63 14.05
C ASP A 172 11.02 -11.23 13.48
N ILE A 173 9.73 -10.90 13.32
CA ILE A 173 9.29 -9.59 12.81
C ILE A 173 9.63 -8.48 13.81
N MET A 174 9.47 -8.71 15.11
CA MET A 174 9.85 -7.74 16.15
C MET A 174 11.35 -7.44 16.14
N GLU A 175 12.19 -8.42 15.84
CA GLU A 175 13.64 -8.27 15.80
C GLU A 175 14.14 -7.71 14.46
N ARG A 176 13.68 -8.27 13.34
CA ARG A 176 14.16 -7.97 11.98
C ARG A 176 13.44 -6.80 11.33
N GLY A 177 12.22 -6.52 11.78
CA GLY A 177 11.37 -5.49 11.24
C GLY A 177 10.45 -5.96 10.10
N MET A 178 9.75 -4.97 9.54
CA MET A 178 8.92 -5.11 8.36
C MET A 178 9.40 -4.20 7.23
N THR A 179 9.07 -4.55 5.99
CA THR A 179 9.36 -3.71 4.82
C THR A 179 8.08 -3.04 4.34
N LEU A 180 8.13 -1.71 4.25
CA LEU A 180 7.04 -0.88 3.78
C LEU A 180 7.25 -0.50 2.32
N THR A 181 6.31 -0.84 1.46
CA THR A 181 6.34 -0.61 0.00
C THR A 181 5.10 0.11 -0.49
N GLY A 182 5.00 0.33 -1.80
CA GLY A 182 3.94 1.11 -2.42
C GLY A 182 4.24 2.61 -2.46
N ALA A 183 3.55 3.34 -3.32
CA ALA A 183 3.82 4.78 -3.50
C ALA A 183 3.53 5.61 -2.25
N THR A 184 2.55 5.19 -1.43
CA THR A 184 2.21 5.87 -0.18
C THR A 184 3.32 5.75 0.87
N ALA A 185 4.21 4.75 0.78
CA ALA A 185 5.36 4.60 1.67
C ALA A 185 6.37 5.77 1.57
N LEU A 186 6.29 6.57 0.49
CA LEU A 186 7.10 7.78 0.31
C LEU A 186 6.63 8.97 1.17
N MET A 187 5.46 8.86 1.84
CA MET A 187 4.99 9.91 2.72
C MET A 187 5.97 10.16 3.86
N GLU A 188 6.28 11.44 4.08
CA GLU A 188 7.20 11.86 5.14
C GLU A 188 6.81 11.28 6.51
N GLY A 189 7.76 10.61 7.17
CA GLY A 189 7.58 10.08 8.52
C GLY A 189 6.68 8.85 8.64
N LEU A 190 6.11 8.29 7.55
CA LEU A 190 5.17 7.17 7.65
C LEU A 190 5.81 5.91 8.26
N GLY A 191 6.99 5.53 7.79
CA GLY A 191 7.72 4.39 8.36
C GLY A 191 8.08 4.59 9.83
N GLN A 192 8.47 5.80 10.20
CA GLN A 192 8.78 6.16 11.60
C GLN A 192 7.52 6.07 12.47
N ARG A 193 6.38 6.63 12.03
CA ARG A 193 5.11 6.58 12.75
C ARG A 193 4.67 5.13 13.03
N ILE A 194 4.72 4.27 12.00
CA ILE A 194 4.38 2.85 12.15
C ILE A 194 5.33 2.17 13.13
N SER A 195 6.64 2.45 13.02
CA SER A 195 7.66 1.89 13.91
C SER A 195 7.46 2.30 15.37
N GLU A 196 7.16 3.57 15.63
CA GLU A 196 6.92 4.09 16.99
C GLU A 196 5.66 3.50 17.62
N GLU A 197 4.58 3.36 16.87
CA GLU A 197 3.32 2.83 17.40
C GLU A 197 3.33 1.31 17.63
N LEU A 198 4.00 0.57 16.76
CA LEU A 198 4.02 -0.89 16.84
C LEU A 198 5.25 -1.46 17.58
N GLY A 199 6.27 -0.64 17.80
CA GLY A 199 7.54 -1.10 18.37
C GLY A 199 8.31 -2.04 17.43
N ILE A 200 8.04 -2.01 16.13
CA ILE A 200 8.64 -2.87 15.11
C ILE A 200 9.49 -2.02 14.18
N PRO A 201 10.77 -2.36 13.91
CA PRO A 201 11.57 -1.65 12.92
C PRO A 201 10.90 -1.64 11.54
N VAL A 202 10.85 -0.49 10.88
CA VAL A 202 10.28 -0.34 9.54
C VAL A 202 11.35 0.09 8.55
N GLN A 203 11.50 -0.66 7.47
CA GLN A 203 12.41 -0.35 6.38
C GLN A 203 11.61 0.07 5.15
N VAL A 204 11.96 1.22 4.56
CA VAL A 204 11.40 1.69 3.30
C VAL A 204 12.50 1.62 2.24
N PRO A 205 12.35 0.82 1.17
CA PRO A 205 13.35 0.74 0.11
C PRO A 205 13.40 2.06 -0.68
N PRO A 206 14.49 2.33 -1.42
CA PRO A 206 14.64 3.58 -2.19
C PRO A 206 13.52 3.84 -3.20
N GLU A 207 12.99 2.80 -3.81
CA GLU A 207 11.93 2.88 -4.83
C GLU A 207 10.73 1.99 -4.44
N PRO A 208 10.01 2.33 -3.36
CA PRO A 208 9.00 1.44 -2.79
C PRO A 208 7.81 1.20 -3.74
N GLY A 209 7.51 2.14 -4.62
CA GLY A 209 6.42 2.02 -5.60
C GLY A 209 6.68 0.96 -6.70
N TYR A 210 7.92 0.54 -6.90
CA TYR A 210 8.28 -0.48 -7.90
C TYR A 210 8.50 -1.87 -7.31
N ALA A 211 8.47 -2.03 -6.00
CA ALA A 211 8.79 -3.28 -5.31
C ALA A 211 7.99 -4.49 -5.86
N VAL A 212 6.68 -4.34 -6.05
CA VAL A 212 5.81 -5.39 -6.61
C VAL A 212 6.24 -5.77 -8.03
N ALA A 213 6.52 -4.80 -8.89
CA ALA A 213 6.94 -5.06 -10.28
C ALA A 213 8.30 -5.76 -10.35
N VAL A 214 9.25 -5.32 -9.54
CA VAL A 214 10.58 -5.95 -9.41
C VAL A 214 10.43 -7.38 -8.91
N GLY A 215 9.60 -7.60 -7.88
CA GLY A 215 9.35 -8.92 -7.31
C GLY A 215 8.67 -9.89 -8.27
N LEU A 216 7.75 -9.43 -9.11
CA LEU A 216 7.19 -10.26 -10.17
C LEU A 216 8.25 -10.69 -11.20
N GLY A 217 9.21 -9.79 -11.52
CA GLY A 217 10.37 -10.13 -12.33
C GLY A 217 11.27 -11.19 -11.67
N GLN A 218 11.47 -11.12 -10.35
CA GLN A 218 12.22 -12.15 -9.60
C GLN A 218 11.47 -13.46 -9.51
N ALA A 219 10.15 -13.42 -9.22
CA ALA A 219 9.29 -14.59 -9.19
C ALA A 219 9.34 -15.39 -10.50
N SER A 220 9.41 -14.69 -11.66
CA SER A 220 9.53 -15.34 -12.96
C SER A 220 10.88 -16.08 -13.16
N LYS A 221 11.97 -15.61 -12.54
CA LYS A 221 13.28 -16.23 -12.59
C LYS A 221 13.38 -17.45 -11.63
N GLU A 222 12.71 -17.35 -10.48
CA GLU A 222 12.70 -18.40 -9.45
C GLU A 222 11.42 -19.25 -9.48
N PHE A 223 10.77 -19.34 -10.61
CA PHE A 223 9.45 -19.91 -10.79
C PHE A 223 9.28 -21.32 -10.14
N ALA A 224 10.30 -22.16 -10.23
CA ALA A 224 10.28 -23.50 -9.62
C ALA A 224 10.12 -23.49 -8.08
N ARG A 225 10.37 -22.37 -7.42
CA ARG A 225 10.22 -22.20 -5.96
C ARG A 225 8.91 -21.51 -5.58
N MET A 226 8.12 -21.08 -6.57
CA MET A 226 6.93 -20.25 -6.35
C MET A 226 5.64 -21.03 -6.12
N ASP A 227 5.64 -22.36 -6.19
CA ASP A 227 4.41 -23.19 -6.12
C ASP A 227 3.47 -22.82 -4.96
N ARG A 228 4.04 -22.53 -3.77
CA ARG A 228 3.27 -22.20 -2.57
C ARG A 228 2.76 -20.75 -2.54
N PHE A 229 3.29 -19.89 -3.40
CA PHE A 229 2.91 -18.48 -3.51
C PHE A 229 1.92 -18.22 -4.65
N ILE A 230 1.76 -19.17 -5.57
CA ILE A 230 0.82 -19.06 -6.68
C ILE A 230 -0.59 -19.30 -6.16
N ILE A 231 -1.45 -18.27 -6.26
CA ILE A 231 -2.84 -18.32 -5.78
C ILE A 231 -3.84 -18.73 -6.87
N ALA A 232 -3.48 -18.58 -8.13
CA ALA A 232 -4.25 -19.05 -9.28
C ALA A 232 -3.33 -19.21 -10.50
N SER A 233 -3.64 -20.19 -11.33
CA SER A 233 -2.94 -20.42 -12.60
C SER A 233 -3.89 -20.85 -13.69
N LYS A 234 -3.56 -20.53 -14.93
CA LYS A 234 -4.28 -21.01 -16.12
C LYS A 234 -3.31 -21.19 -17.27
N ASN A 235 -3.44 -22.35 -17.93
CA ASN A 235 -2.67 -22.71 -19.11
C ASN A 235 -3.59 -22.68 -20.33
N ARG A 236 -3.10 -22.17 -21.45
CA ARG A 236 -3.74 -22.30 -22.75
C ARG A 236 -3.57 -23.75 -23.23
N LYS A 237 -4.30 -24.71 -22.62
CA LYS A 237 -4.34 -26.07 -23.15
C LYS A 237 -5.05 -26.05 -24.50
N GLY A 238 -4.39 -26.67 -25.47
CA GLY A 238 -4.69 -26.64 -26.88
C GLY A 238 -6.16 -26.71 -27.24
N ARG A 239 -6.57 -25.80 -28.09
CA ARG A 239 -7.49 -26.18 -29.13
C ARG A 239 -6.68 -27.01 -30.12
N ALA A 240 -6.74 -28.34 -29.94
CA ALA A 240 -6.50 -29.28 -31.03
C ALA A 240 -7.68 -29.14 -32.00
#